data_b22add1aa3bef52de8c7a773a7e3d550
#
_entry.id   b22add1aa3bef52de8c7a773a7e3d550
#
_cell.length_a   1.000
_cell.length_b   1.000
_cell.length_c   1.000
_cell.angle_alpha   90.00
_cell.angle_beta   90.00
_cell.angle_gamma   90.00
#
_symmetry.space_group_name_H-M   'P 1'
#
loop_
_entity.id
_entity.type
_entity.pdbx_description
1 polymer ?
#
loop_
_entity_poly.entity_id
_entity_poly.type
_entity_poly.pdbx_seq_one_letter_code
_entity_poly.pdbx_strand_id
1 'polypeptide(L)'
;MIDFNVCVIGLKARKDRWARCKEILQGKVERVTHYTTVQNYADSYKGYMTDWLKMLKMFQGEPLMFFEDDFEFTDEFDDVFDKAVAELPESYDMLYLGANLQAPVKKYSEHLVRVNGAWLMHATLLSPKFIDYILDEYPKSRIRIADEWYRRIAPHREFYMTMPMISYQRKDYSDFVGRYVYYDIFSNKYYKRAYESFESDTRLPAASSRRG
;
A
#
# COMPACT_ATOMS: atom_id res chain seq x y z
N MET A 1 11.28 -8.72 -9.18
CA MET A 1 12.11 -7.63 -8.56
C MET A 1 11.38 -6.31 -8.70
N ILE A 2 11.37 -5.45 -7.70
CA ILE A 2 10.70 -4.14 -7.76
C ILE A 2 11.51 -3.21 -8.67
N ASP A 3 10.98 -2.92 -9.86
CA ASP A 3 11.60 -2.04 -10.87
C ASP A 3 10.92 -0.67 -10.89
N PHE A 4 10.85 -0.05 -9.71
CA PHE A 4 10.30 1.29 -9.50
C PHE A 4 11.22 2.08 -8.57
N ASN A 5 11.07 3.40 -8.54
CA ASN A 5 11.63 4.18 -7.45
C ASN A 5 11.05 3.68 -6.13
N VAL A 6 11.90 3.37 -5.17
CA VAL A 6 11.49 2.89 -3.84
C VAL A 6 11.84 3.91 -2.78
N CYS A 7 10.88 4.29 -1.97
CA CYS A 7 11.08 5.18 -0.83
C CYS A 7 10.45 4.60 0.44
N VAL A 8 11.24 4.55 1.50
CA VAL A 8 10.77 4.26 2.85
C VAL A 8 10.77 5.56 3.66
N ILE A 9 9.61 5.93 4.21
CA ILE A 9 9.51 7.06 5.14
C ILE A 9 9.54 6.56 6.59
N GLY A 10 10.30 7.22 7.45
CA GLY A 10 10.38 6.85 8.84
C GLY A 10 11.03 7.91 9.71
N LEU A 11 10.87 7.79 11.03
CA LEU A 11 11.50 8.69 11.98
C LEU A 11 13.01 8.49 12.03
N LYS A 12 13.77 9.60 12.02
CA LYS A 12 15.23 9.60 12.14
C LYS A 12 15.71 8.82 13.37
N ALA A 13 14.95 8.83 14.45
CA ALA A 13 15.27 8.14 15.70
C ALA A 13 15.10 6.61 15.60
N ARG A 14 14.25 6.11 14.69
CA ARG A 14 13.91 4.69 14.56
C ARG A 14 14.89 3.93 13.65
N LYS A 15 16.16 3.93 14.06
CA LYS A 15 17.23 3.19 13.34
C LYS A 15 16.98 1.69 13.29
N ASP A 16 16.31 1.16 14.31
CA ASP A 16 15.86 -0.23 14.40
C ASP A 16 14.93 -0.60 13.23
N ARG A 17 13.91 0.22 12.98
CA ARG A 17 12.98 0.02 11.88
C ARG A 17 13.66 0.13 10.53
N TRP A 18 14.55 1.12 10.35
CA TRP A 18 15.31 1.23 9.11
C TRP A 18 16.21 0.02 8.84
N ALA A 19 16.86 -0.55 9.86
CA ALA A 19 17.63 -1.77 9.71
C ALA A 19 16.75 -2.93 9.21
N ARG A 20 15.56 -3.08 9.80
CA ARG A 20 14.58 -4.08 9.38
C ARG A 20 14.09 -3.88 7.95
N CYS A 21 13.78 -2.64 7.54
CA CYS A 21 13.39 -2.34 6.16
C CYS A 21 14.47 -2.74 5.14
N LYS A 22 15.74 -2.52 5.46
CA LYS A 22 16.85 -2.97 4.60
C LYS A 22 16.90 -4.48 4.46
N GLU A 23 16.70 -5.23 5.53
CA GLU A 23 16.63 -6.70 5.49
C GLU A 23 15.49 -7.19 4.59
N ILE A 24 14.29 -6.63 4.76
CA ILE A 24 13.09 -7.01 3.97
C ILE A 24 13.28 -6.71 2.48
N LEU A 25 13.92 -5.59 2.14
CA LEU A 25 14.10 -5.13 0.77
C LEU A 25 15.37 -5.70 0.11
N GLN A 26 16.22 -6.38 0.87
CA GLN A 26 17.46 -6.97 0.35
C GLN A 26 17.16 -7.98 -0.77
N GLY A 27 17.79 -7.80 -1.93
CA GLY A 27 17.59 -8.65 -3.11
C GLY A 27 16.27 -8.41 -3.86
N LYS A 28 15.41 -7.53 -3.36
CA LYS A 28 14.11 -7.19 -4.00
C LYS A 28 14.15 -5.86 -4.76
N VAL A 29 15.09 -4.99 -4.43
CA VAL A 29 15.24 -3.66 -5.03
C VAL A 29 16.73 -3.35 -5.27
N GLU A 30 17.02 -2.55 -6.29
CA GLU A 30 18.40 -2.07 -6.52
C GLU A 30 18.76 -0.90 -5.60
N ARG A 31 17.82 0.02 -5.41
CA ARG A 31 18.03 1.24 -4.63
C ARG A 31 16.82 1.55 -3.77
N VAL A 32 17.08 1.98 -2.54
CA VAL A 32 16.07 2.44 -1.60
C VAL A 32 16.42 3.85 -1.15
N THR A 33 15.48 4.78 -1.32
CA THR A 33 15.56 6.09 -0.69
C THR A 33 14.98 5.99 0.73
N HIS A 34 15.78 6.34 1.73
CA HIS A 34 15.28 6.49 3.09
C HIS A 34 14.98 7.97 3.37
N TYR A 35 13.71 8.32 3.40
CA TYR A 35 13.28 9.66 3.75
C TYR A 35 13.05 9.77 5.25
N THR A 36 13.91 10.51 5.95
CA THR A 36 13.83 10.64 7.39
C THR A 36 13.00 11.86 7.80
N THR A 37 12.06 11.63 8.69
CA THR A 37 11.27 12.69 9.33
C THR A 37 11.76 12.94 10.76
N VAL A 38 11.43 14.10 11.30
CA VAL A 38 11.66 14.44 12.69
C VAL A 38 10.32 14.58 13.38
N GLN A 39 10.15 13.86 14.49
CA GLN A 39 8.91 13.91 15.26
C GLN A 39 8.62 15.34 15.71
N ASN A 40 7.44 15.86 15.35
CA ASN A 40 6.93 17.12 15.85
C ASN A 40 5.91 16.87 16.95
N TYR A 41 6.33 17.00 18.19
CA TYR A 41 5.48 16.73 19.36
C TYR A 41 4.28 17.68 19.50
N ALA A 42 4.32 18.86 18.88
CA ALA A 42 3.20 19.81 18.92
C ALA A 42 2.04 19.36 17.99
N ASP A 43 2.37 18.78 16.84
CA ASP A 43 1.42 18.22 15.88
C ASP A 43 2.12 17.18 15.00
N SER A 44 2.20 15.94 15.49
CA SER A 44 2.89 14.84 14.79
C SER A 44 2.28 14.55 13.43
N TYR A 45 0.95 14.62 13.30
CA TYR A 45 0.28 14.41 12.00
C TYR A 45 0.66 15.49 10.99
N LYS A 46 0.61 16.77 11.39
CA LYS A 46 0.97 17.87 10.49
C LYS A 46 2.44 17.77 10.05
N GLY A 47 3.33 17.44 10.97
CA GLY A 47 4.75 17.24 10.68
C GLY A 47 4.97 16.14 9.66
N TYR A 48 4.42 14.96 9.93
CA TYR A 48 4.51 13.81 9.03
C TYR A 48 3.92 14.10 7.66
N MET A 49 2.72 14.65 7.58
CA MET A 49 2.08 14.95 6.29
C MET A 49 2.84 16.01 5.49
N THR A 50 3.46 16.98 6.16
CA THR A 50 4.33 17.96 5.49
C THR A 50 5.55 17.28 4.87
N ASP A 51 6.19 16.38 5.60
CA ASP A 51 7.36 15.66 5.12
C ASP A 51 7.01 14.63 4.05
N TRP A 52 5.85 13.96 4.18
CA TRP A 52 5.32 13.09 3.15
C TRP A 52 5.08 13.81 1.81
N LEU A 53 4.49 15.02 1.83
CA LEU A 53 4.32 15.84 0.61
C LEU A 53 5.66 16.26 0.01
N LYS A 54 6.64 16.61 0.84
CA LYS A 54 8.01 16.93 0.36
C LYS A 54 8.66 15.71 -0.29
N MET A 55 8.50 14.55 0.32
CA MET A 55 8.98 13.29 -0.22
C MET A 55 8.33 12.99 -1.57
N LEU A 56 7.00 13.08 -1.70
CA LEU A 56 6.31 12.86 -2.97
C LEU A 56 6.79 13.83 -4.07
N LYS A 57 7.09 15.10 -3.70
CA LYS A 57 7.64 16.08 -4.63
C LYS A 57 8.98 15.66 -5.25
N MET A 58 9.78 14.86 -4.54
CA MET A 58 11.06 14.34 -5.06
C MET A 58 10.88 13.31 -6.18
N PHE A 59 9.71 12.64 -6.22
CA PHE A 59 9.38 11.58 -7.18
C PHE A 59 8.30 12.01 -8.19
N GLN A 60 8.04 13.31 -8.29
CA GLN A 60 7.05 13.84 -9.21
C GLN A 60 7.42 13.48 -10.66
N GLY A 61 6.48 12.94 -11.41
CA GLY A 61 6.68 12.48 -12.79
C GLY A 61 7.09 11.01 -12.93
N GLU A 62 7.41 10.32 -11.84
CA GLU A 62 7.85 8.93 -11.83
C GLU A 62 6.94 8.06 -10.96
N PRO A 63 6.75 6.77 -11.28
CA PRO A 63 6.06 5.85 -10.38
C PRO A 63 6.87 5.63 -9.11
N LEU A 64 6.18 5.57 -7.97
CA LEU A 64 6.81 5.42 -6.66
C LEU A 64 6.24 4.24 -5.89
N MET A 65 7.09 3.27 -5.55
CA MET A 65 6.82 2.28 -4.53
C MET A 65 7.13 2.87 -3.15
N PHE A 66 6.09 3.21 -2.43
CA PHE A 66 6.15 3.88 -1.12
C PHE A 66 5.94 2.88 0.01
N PHE A 67 6.76 2.99 1.06
CA PHE A 67 6.62 2.21 2.30
C PHE A 67 6.69 3.11 3.54
N GLU A 68 5.89 2.78 4.56
CA GLU A 68 6.13 3.21 5.94
C GLU A 68 7.14 2.26 6.61
N ASP A 69 7.86 2.70 7.63
CA ASP A 69 9.00 1.96 8.20
C ASP A 69 8.61 0.73 9.05
N ASP A 70 7.33 0.41 9.13
CA ASP A 70 6.77 -0.75 9.84
C ASP A 70 6.08 -1.78 8.94
N PHE A 71 6.28 -1.69 7.62
CA PHE A 71 5.77 -2.70 6.70
C PHE A 71 6.50 -4.05 6.86
N GLU A 72 5.80 -5.13 6.53
CA GLU A 72 6.34 -6.48 6.33
C GLU A 72 5.73 -7.07 5.06
N PHE A 73 6.44 -8.00 4.43
CA PHE A 73 5.87 -8.81 3.33
C PHE A 73 5.33 -10.14 3.87
N THR A 74 4.35 -10.70 3.17
CA THR A 74 3.93 -12.08 3.37
C THR A 74 4.82 -13.02 2.53
N ASP A 75 4.68 -14.34 2.76
CA ASP A 75 5.44 -15.34 1.99
C ASP A 75 5.06 -15.34 0.50
N GLU A 76 3.85 -14.88 0.17
CA GLU A 76 3.34 -14.80 -1.20
C GLU A 76 3.86 -13.60 -2.01
N PHE A 77 4.65 -12.70 -1.39
CA PHE A 77 5.09 -11.47 -2.05
C PHE A 77 5.75 -11.71 -3.40
N ASP A 78 6.75 -12.61 -3.45
CA ASP A 78 7.53 -12.86 -4.67
C ASP A 78 6.70 -13.51 -5.78
N ASP A 79 5.69 -14.31 -5.42
CA ASP A 79 4.81 -15.00 -6.38
C ASP A 79 3.73 -14.10 -6.97
N VAL A 80 3.27 -13.09 -6.23
CA VAL A 80 2.09 -12.28 -6.55
C VAL A 80 2.45 -10.90 -7.09
N PHE A 81 3.52 -10.27 -6.58
CA PHE A 81 3.83 -8.87 -6.87
C PHE A 81 3.95 -8.58 -8.37
N ASP A 82 4.84 -9.29 -9.08
CA ASP A 82 5.10 -9.05 -10.51
C ASP A 82 3.84 -9.31 -11.36
N LYS A 83 3.05 -10.33 -11.01
CA LYS A 83 1.78 -10.65 -11.68
C LYS A 83 0.74 -9.53 -11.48
N ALA A 84 0.57 -9.09 -10.23
CA ALA A 84 -0.37 -8.02 -9.91
C ALA A 84 0.00 -6.70 -10.62
N VAL A 85 1.29 -6.38 -10.69
CA VAL A 85 1.77 -5.20 -11.41
C VAL A 85 1.50 -5.32 -12.91
N ALA A 86 1.72 -6.49 -13.51
CA ALA A 86 1.45 -6.74 -14.95
C ALA A 86 -0.04 -6.66 -15.30
N GLU A 87 -0.93 -6.89 -14.32
CA GLU A 87 -2.38 -6.79 -14.50
C GLU A 87 -2.95 -5.38 -14.25
N LEU A 88 -2.13 -4.42 -13.77
CA LEU A 88 -2.59 -3.05 -13.55
C LEU A 88 -2.97 -2.38 -14.88
N PRO A 89 -4.12 -1.71 -14.96
CA PRO A 89 -4.43 -0.90 -16.13
C PRO A 89 -3.51 0.34 -16.17
N GLU A 90 -3.18 0.83 -17.35
CA GLU A 90 -2.40 2.07 -17.52
C GLU A 90 -3.02 3.26 -16.77
N SER A 91 -4.34 3.22 -16.58
CA SER A 91 -5.09 4.25 -15.87
C SER A 91 -5.05 4.14 -14.35
N TYR A 92 -4.29 3.20 -13.75
CA TYR A 92 -4.27 3.10 -12.29
C TYR A 92 -3.79 4.39 -11.61
N ASP A 93 -4.35 4.67 -10.45
CA ASP A 93 -3.86 5.73 -9.56
C ASP A 93 -2.94 5.13 -8.49
N MET A 94 -3.39 4.08 -7.81
CA MET A 94 -2.65 3.47 -6.70
C MET A 94 -2.92 1.96 -6.62
N LEU A 95 -1.87 1.20 -6.27
CA LEU A 95 -1.96 -0.20 -5.87
C LEU A 95 -1.57 -0.31 -4.39
N TYR A 96 -2.47 -0.82 -3.56
CA TYR A 96 -2.15 -1.28 -2.21
C TYR A 96 -1.56 -2.70 -2.26
N LEU A 97 -0.48 -2.96 -1.54
CA LEU A 97 0.01 -4.33 -1.32
C LEU A 97 -0.72 -5.02 -0.16
N GLY A 98 -1.37 -4.24 0.68
CA GLY A 98 -2.25 -4.65 1.75
C GLY A 98 -2.92 -3.45 2.40
N ALA A 99 -4.14 -3.60 2.88
CA ALA A 99 -4.91 -2.51 3.45
C ALA A 99 -6.02 -3.00 4.39
N ASN A 100 -6.46 -2.16 5.31
CA ASN A 100 -7.62 -2.42 6.13
C ASN A 100 -8.88 -1.93 5.41
N LEU A 101 -9.56 -2.83 4.71
CA LEU A 101 -10.73 -2.52 3.88
C LEU A 101 -11.90 -1.97 4.70
N GLN A 102 -12.50 -0.89 4.24
CA GLN A 102 -13.65 -0.22 4.86
C GLN A 102 -14.95 -0.40 4.05
N ALA A 103 -14.85 -0.99 2.87
CA ALA A 103 -15.98 -1.29 2.00
C ALA A 103 -15.73 -2.60 1.24
N PRO A 104 -16.78 -3.24 0.69
CA PRO A 104 -16.61 -4.37 -0.21
C PRO A 104 -15.75 -3.99 -1.41
N VAL A 105 -14.91 -4.92 -1.81
CA VAL A 105 -14.09 -4.80 -3.03
C VAL A 105 -14.73 -5.55 -4.20
N LYS A 106 -14.32 -5.21 -5.41
CA LYS A 106 -14.78 -5.88 -6.64
C LYS A 106 -13.59 -6.54 -7.31
N LYS A 107 -13.70 -7.83 -7.67
CA LYS A 107 -12.68 -8.53 -8.46
C LYS A 107 -12.42 -7.76 -9.74
N TYR A 108 -11.16 -7.54 -10.05
CA TYR A 108 -10.72 -6.89 -11.28
C TYR A 108 -10.03 -7.89 -12.22
N SER A 109 -9.05 -8.62 -11.70
CA SER A 109 -8.29 -9.63 -12.46
C SER A 109 -7.96 -10.84 -11.57
N GLU A 110 -6.99 -11.66 -11.96
CA GLU A 110 -6.56 -12.82 -11.18
C GLU A 110 -5.88 -12.43 -9.87
N HIS A 111 -5.11 -11.33 -9.86
CA HIS A 111 -4.34 -10.90 -8.69
C HIS A 111 -4.75 -9.52 -8.16
N LEU A 112 -5.84 -8.92 -8.69
CA LEU A 112 -6.27 -7.57 -8.31
C LEU A 112 -7.74 -7.49 -7.95
N VAL A 113 -8.03 -6.67 -6.93
CA VAL A 113 -9.37 -6.16 -6.63
C VAL A 113 -9.40 -4.65 -6.72
N ARG A 114 -10.55 -4.10 -7.14
CA ARG A 114 -10.86 -2.68 -7.09
C ARG A 114 -11.24 -2.29 -5.67
N VAL A 115 -10.63 -1.24 -5.12
CA VAL A 115 -10.83 -0.75 -3.75
C VAL A 115 -11.71 0.50 -3.74
N ASN A 116 -12.79 0.49 -2.94
CA ASN A 116 -13.70 1.62 -2.77
C ASN A 116 -13.55 2.35 -1.43
N GLY A 117 -12.59 1.94 -0.61
CA GLY A 117 -12.26 2.57 0.66
C GLY A 117 -11.41 1.65 1.53
N ALA A 118 -10.29 2.15 1.97
CA ALA A 118 -9.36 1.44 2.85
C ALA A 118 -8.63 2.41 3.77
N TRP A 119 -8.15 1.89 4.89
CA TRP A 119 -7.17 2.50 5.77
C TRP A 119 -5.82 1.82 5.57
N LEU A 120 -4.77 2.47 6.02
CA LEU A 120 -3.38 2.06 5.95
C LEU A 120 -2.79 2.27 4.54
N MET A 121 -1.64 2.91 4.52
CA MET A 121 -0.89 3.18 3.30
C MET A 121 0.55 2.68 3.40
N HIS A 122 0.79 1.72 4.31
CA HIS A 122 2.12 1.24 4.68
C HIS A 122 2.95 0.65 3.53
N ALA A 123 2.30 0.21 2.45
CA ALA A 123 2.93 -0.32 1.25
C ALA A 123 2.04 -0.06 0.03
N THR A 124 2.41 0.93 -0.80
CA THR A 124 1.61 1.35 -1.97
C THR A 124 2.49 1.70 -3.17
N LEU A 125 2.05 1.31 -4.37
CA LEU A 125 2.62 1.81 -5.62
C LEU A 125 1.75 2.97 -6.12
N LEU A 126 2.33 4.14 -6.26
CA LEU A 126 1.68 5.37 -6.72
C LEU A 126 2.04 5.63 -8.17
N SER A 127 1.05 5.92 -9.01
CA SER A 127 1.31 6.36 -10.39
C SER A 127 1.77 7.82 -10.41
N PRO A 128 2.53 8.25 -11.46
CA PRO A 128 2.95 9.65 -11.60
C PRO A 128 1.79 10.64 -11.54
N LYS A 129 0.73 10.36 -12.29
CA LYS A 129 -0.47 11.20 -12.33
C LYS A 129 -1.17 11.31 -10.97
N PHE A 130 -1.11 10.27 -10.15
CA PHE A 130 -1.72 10.31 -8.82
C PHE A 130 -0.85 11.08 -7.83
N ILE A 131 0.48 11.00 -7.95
CA ILE A 131 1.40 11.87 -7.21
C ILE A 131 1.10 13.34 -7.50
N ASP A 132 0.95 13.72 -8.77
CA ASP A 132 0.57 15.10 -9.16
C ASP A 132 -0.77 15.51 -8.54
N TYR A 133 -1.76 14.62 -8.60
CA TYR A 133 -3.07 14.86 -7.99
C TYR A 133 -2.99 15.03 -6.47
N ILE A 134 -2.20 14.22 -5.77
CA ILE A 134 -1.98 14.37 -4.33
C ILE A 134 -1.37 15.72 -4.01
N LEU A 135 -0.32 16.12 -4.74
CA LEU A 135 0.40 17.37 -4.51
C LEU A 135 -0.48 18.61 -4.74
N ASP A 136 -1.43 18.52 -5.67
CA ASP A 136 -2.37 19.61 -5.97
C ASP A 136 -3.58 19.62 -5.02
N GLU A 137 -4.25 18.49 -4.79
CA GLU A 137 -5.55 18.44 -4.15
C GLU A 137 -5.51 18.21 -2.63
N TYR A 138 -4.55 17.40 -2.15
CA TYR A 138 -4.48 17.13 -0.71
C TYR A 138 -4.25 18.38 0.14
N PRO A 139 -3.34 19.34 -0.23
CA PRO A 139 -3.16 20.58 0.53
C PRO A 139 -4.40 21.48 0.60
N LYS A 140 -5.31 21.37 -0.37
CA LYS A 140 -6.59 22.12 -0.40
C LYS A 140 -7.64 21.47 0.49
N SER A 141 -7.43 20.20 0.85
CA SER A 141 -8.37 19.44 1.69
C SER A 141 -8.28 19.91 3.15
N ARG A 142 -9.39 19.75 3.88
CA ARG A 142 -9.40 19.96 5.34
C ARG A 142 -9.07 18.69 6.13
N ILE A 143 -8.71 17.62 5.42
CA ILE A 143 -8.45 16.31 6.01
C ILE A 143 -6.98 16.26 6.42
N ARG A 144 -6.72 15.93 7.68
CA ARG A 144 -5.37 15.98 8.27
C ARG A 144 -4.55 14.71 8.06
N ILE A 145 -5.18 13.60 7.69
CA ILE A 145 -4.57 12.27 7.61
C ILE A 145 -4.77 11.73 6.19
N ALA A 146 -3.69 11.31 5.52
CA ALA A 146 -3.74 10.81 4.15
C ALA A 146 -4.65 9.62 3.97
N ASP A 147 -4.63 8.65 4.91
CA ASP A 147 -5.52 7.47 4.88
C ASP A 147 -6.99 7.85 4.78
N GLU A 148 -7.41 8.82 5.60
CA GLU A 148 -8.80 9.30 5.59
C GLU A 148 -9.13 10.01 4.27
N TRP A 149 -8.17 10.75 3.73
CA TRP A 149 -8.34 11.39 2.44
C TRP A 149 -8.44 10.36 1.32
N TYR A 150 -7.53 9.37 1.27
CA TYR A 150 -7.57 8.27 0.32
C TYR A 150 -8.90 7.51 0.40
N ARG A 151 -9.34 7.17 1.62
CA ARG A 151 -10.62 6.48 1.83
C ARG A 151 -11.79 7.25 1.22
N ARG A 152 -11.80 8.57 1.31
CA ARG A 152 -12.89 9.41 0.79
C ARG A 152 -12.88 9.55 -0.72
N ILE A 153 -11.70 9.62 -1.33
CA ILE A 153 -11.60 9.76 -2.79
C ILE A 153 -11.65 8.42 -3.53
N ALA A 154 -11.41 7.30 -2.84
CA ALA A 154 -11.33 5.97 -3.43
C ALA A 154 -12.50 5.60 -4.36
N PRO A 155 -13.79 5.94 -4.07
CA PRO A 155 -14.90 5.64 -4.97
C PRO A 155 -14.79 6.32 -6.36
N HIS A 156 -13.96 7.37 -6.47
CA HIS A 156 -13.79 8.18 -7.69
C HIS A 156 -12.39 8.03 -8.29
N ARG A 157 -11.60 7.05 -7.83
CA ARG A 157 -10.21 6.83 -8.23
C ARG A 157 -9.96 5.39 -8.65
N GLU A 158 -8.92 5.19 -9.45
CA GLU A 158 -8.49 3.88 -9.91
C GLU A 158 -7.55 3.24 -8.87
N PHE A 159 -8.13 2.87 -7.69
CA PHE A 159 -7.41 2.21 -6.60
C PHE A 159 -7.57 0.70 -6.66
N TYR A 160 -6.46 0.00 -6.62
CA TYR A 160 -6.39 -1.45 -6.65
C TYR A 160 -5.71 -1.99 -5.39
N MET A 161 -5.88 -3.26 -5.12
CA MET A 161 -5.15 -3.97 -4.08
C MET A 161 -4.83 -5.37 -4.57
N THR A 162 -3.68 -5.88 -4.18
CA THR A 162 -3.29 -7.26 -4.49
C THR A 162 -4.21 -8.27 -3.78
N MET A 163 -4.50 -9.36 -4.46
CA MET A 163 -5.27 -10.46 -3.90
C MET A 163 -4.53 -11.78 -4.22
N PRO A 164 -3.97 -12.45 -3.19
CA PRO A 164 -3.99 -12.10 -1.77
C PRO A 164 -3.25 -10.80 -1.44
N MET A 165 -3.49 -10.25 -0.24
CA MET A 165 -2.65 -9.17 0.30
C MET A 165 -1.25 -9.71 0.58
N ILE A 166 -0.23 -8.99 0.10
CA ILE A 166 1.19 -9.39 0.16
C ILE A 166 2.04 -8.51 1.08
N SER A 167 1.40 -7.56 1.77
CA SER A 167 2.07 -6.74 2.78
C SER A 167 1.11 -6.42 3.92
N TYR A 168 1.68 -6.23 5.11
CA TYR A 168 0.96 -5.84 6.31
C TYR A 168 1.82 -4.93 7.18
N GLN A 169 1.19 -4.27 8.14
CA GLN A 169 1.86 -3.43 9.12
C GLN A 169 2.21 -4.29 10.35
N ARG A 170 3.49 -4.31 10.70
CA ARG A 170 3.99 -5.06 11.86
C ARG A 170 3.36 -4.55 13.16
N LYS A 171 3.08 -5.46 14.09
CA LYS A 171 2.76 -5.07 15.46
C LYS A 171 3.96 -4.38 16.10
N ASP A 172 3.82 -3.09 16.40
CA ASP A 172 4.91 -2.29 16.94
C ASP A 172 4.37 -1.10 17.76
N TYR A 173 5.29 -0.40 18.43
CA TYR A 173 4.98 0.85 19.11
C TYR A 173 4.81 1.98 18.07
N SER A 174 3.62 2.56 18.04
CA SER A 174 3.36 3.71 17.15
C SER A 174 3.77 5.01 17.83
N ASP A 175 4.74 5.69 17.24
CA ASP A 175 5.19 7.01 17.69
C ASP A 175 4.10 8.09 17.51
N PHE A 176 3.11 7.84 16.63
CA PHE A 176 1.97 8.74 16.44
C PHE A 176 0.97 8.69 17.58
N VAL A 177 0.59 7.49 18.01
CA VAL A 177 -0.45 7.30 19.03
C VAL A 177 0.12 7.00 20.42
N GLY A 178 1.45 6.88 20.55
CA GLY A 178 2.14 6.68 21.82
C GLY A 178 1.86 5.33 22.50
N ARG A 179 1.51 4.29 21.73
CA ARG A 179 1.21 2.94 22.25
C ARG A 179 1.50 1.87 21.22
N TYR A 180 1.56 0.62 21.66
CA TYR A 180 1.59 -0.52 20.76
C TYR A 180 0.28 -0.62 19.98
N VAL A 181 0.40 -0.80 18.66
CA VAL A 181 -0.72 -0.99 17.72
C VAL A 181 -0.56 -2.31 16.98
N TYR A 182 -1.69 -2.88 16.61
CA TYR A 182 -1.78 -4.05 15.73
C TYR A 182 -3.02 -3.92 14.87
N TYR A 183 -2.83 -4.04 13.58
CA TYR A 183 -3.91 -4.04 12.60
C TYR A 183 -4.01 -5.42 11.97
N ASP A 184 -4.94 -6.24 12.46
CA ASP A 184 -5.22 -7.55 11.88
C ASP A 184 -6.05 -7.40 10.60
N ILE A 185 -5.37 -7.01 9.52
CA ILE A 185 -6.01 -6.77 8.23
C ILE A 185 -6.53 -8.05 7.58
N PHE A 186 -5.92 -9.20 7.90
CA PHE A 186 -6.33 -10.51 7.37
C PHE A 186 -7.62 -11.02 8.01
N SER A 187 -7.96 -10.57 9.21
CA SER A 187 -9.26 -10.86 9.86
C SER A 187 -10.39 -9.93 9.41
N ASN A 188 -10.10 -8.94 8.55
CA ASN A 188 -11.08 -8.01 8.03
C ASN A 188 -12.18 -8.75 7.25
N LYS A 189 -13.46 -8.49 7.59
CA LYS A 189 -14.61 -9.18 6.99
C LYS A 189 -14.73 -9.01 5.48
N TYR A 190 -14.34 -7.86 4.95
CA TYR A 190 -14.39 -7.60 3.51
C TYR A 190 -13.26 -8.34 2.78
N TYR A 191 -12.08 -8.41 3.41
CA TYR A 191 -10.98 -9.20 2.89
C TYR A 191 -11.31 -10.69 2.85
N LYS A 192 -11.74 -11.26 3.97
CA LYS A 192 -12.10 -12.69 4.05
C LYS A 192 -13.11 -13.08 2.98
N ARG A 193 -14.17 -12.30 2.83
CA ARG A 193 -15.19 -12.56 1.82
C ARG A 193 -14.66 -12.48 0.39
N ALA A 194 -13.77 -11.52 0.12
CA ALA A 194 -13.15 -11.40 -1.20
C ALA A 194 -12.21 -12.58 -1.46
N TYR A 195 -11.36 -12.94 -0.50
CA TYR A 195 -10.40 -14.02 -0.60
C TYR A 195 -11.08 -15.39 -0.83
N GLU A 196 -12.13 -15.70 -0.09
CA GLU A 196 -12.94 -16.92 -0.29
C GLU A 196 -13.53 -17.01 -1.69
N SER A 197 -14.00 -15.89 -2.24
CA SER A 197 -14.48 -15.81 -3.62
C SER A 197 -13.38 -16.08 -4.65
N PHE A 198 -12.18 -15.55 -4.44
CA PHE A 198 -11.01 -15.81 -5.30
C PHE A 198 -10.61 -17.26 -5.29
N GLU A 199 -10.50 -17.89 -4.12
CA GLU A 199 -10.14 -19.30 -3.99
C GLU A 199 -11.17 -20.23 -4.64
N SER A 200 -12.46 -19.90 -4.57
CA SER A 200 -13.50 -20.70 -5.19
C SER A 200 -13.42 -20.69 -6.72
N ASP A 201 -13.07 -19.55 -7.31
CA ASP A 201 -12.92 -19.39 -8.76
C ASP A 201 -11.70 -20.19 -9.30
N THR A 202 -10.63 -20.32 -8.51
CA THR A 202 -9.43 -21.05 -8.91
C THR A 202 -9.58 -22.58 -8.76
N ARG A 203 -10.55 -23.05 -7.97
CA ARG A 203 -10.84 -24.48 -7.75
C ARG A 203 -11.87 -25.06 -8.72
N LEU A 204 -12.37 -24.32 -9.70
CA LEU A 204 -13.26 -24.88 -10.72
C LEU A 204 -12.48 -25.91 -11.55
N PRO A 205 -12.99 -27.15 -11.73
CA PRO A 205 -12.27 -28.20 -12.42
C PRO A 205 -12.05 -27.79 -13.87
N ALA A 206 -10.83 -28.01 -14.37
CA ALA A 206 -10.54 -27.94 -15.79
C ALA A 206 -11.64 -28.71 -16.54
N ALA A 207 -12.32 -28.04 -17.46
CA ALA A 207 -13.43 -28.60 -18.23
C ALA A 207 -13.05 -29.98 -18.73
N SER A 208 -13.80 -30.99 -18.30
CA SER A 208 -13.66 -32.35 -18.78
C SER A 208 -13.77 -32.31 -20.30
N SER A 209 -12.67 -32.61 -21.01
CA SER A 209 -12.68 -32.86 -22.43
C SER A 209 -13.63 -34.02 -22.68
N ARG A 210 -14.88 -33.72 -22.98
CA ARG A 210 -15.77 -34.74 -23.58
C ARG A 210 -15.20 -35.06 -24.95
N ARG A 211 -14.48 -36.20 -25.02
CA ARG A 211 -14.28 -36.92 -26.26
C ARG A 211 -15.63 -37.51 -26.60
N GLY A 212 -16.22 -37.09 -27.67
CA GLY A 212 -17.23 -37.76 -28.45
C GLY A 212 -16.63 -38.16 -29.78
#